data_cc95a6b324e2e6ba205775f49c80ce98
#
_entry.id   cc95a6b324e2e6ba205775f49c80ce98
#
_cell.length_a   1.000
_cell.length_b   1.000
_cell.length_c   1.000
_cell.angle_alpha   90.00
_cell.angle_beta   90.00
_cell.angle_gamma   90.00
#
_symmetry.space_group_name_H-M   'P 1'
#
loop_
_entity.id
_entity.type
_entity.pdbx_description
1 polymer ?
#
loop_
_entity_poly.entity_id
_entity_poly.type
_entity_poly.pdbx_seq_one_letter_code
_entity_poly.pdbx_strand_id
1 'polypeptide(L)'
;MYLRSRHLPRREMLKGLGVTLALPLLDAMVPAGRVWAQAPKLRLACVEIVHGAAGSTAFGLKKNLWAPAAVGRGFDLSSSSLSPLEPWRDWITIVSNTDVRSAEAFELQEVGADHFRSSAVFLTQAHPKQTQGSDVFAGTSLDQYYAKRFGQETPIPSMQLSIENVDQSGGCAYGYACVYTDTISWASPTEPLPMVRDPRVAFDQLFGVGATREERAARRLEDRSILDIVTDSIARLRKDLGAADQARLSDYLDNIREIERRLQRVEAYNSSGESRELPDAPIGVPDSFDEHAKLMFDLQALAFAADITRIFSFKLARDASSRVYPLSGSSAGFHNSSHHGDREALILDFEKINRYHVGLIPYFLEKLKNTPDGDSNVLENTLVIYGSPKGDPNVHNHKRCPLVLAGHMNGKLKGNLHLKAPDGTSMANVFLRLLHELGVDDVKSFGDSSGEFDLTTVPASATAGARG
;
A
#
# COMPACT_ATOMS: atom_id res chain seq x y z
N MET A 1 -36.09 -5.29 31.19
CA MET A 1 -34.85 -6.07 31.09
C MET A 1 -33.69 -5.08 31.06
N TYR A 2 -32.98 -4.86 32.16
CA TYR A 2 -31.85 -3.92 32.23
C TYR A 2 -30.64 -4.61 31.60
N LEU A 3 -30.31 -4.27 30.35
CA LEU A 3 -29.03 -4.61 29.74
C LEU A 3 -27.97 -3.67 30.32
N ARG A 4 -27.22 -4.11 31.29
CA ARG A 4 -25.93 -3.47 31.67
C ARG A 4 -24.93 -3.74 30.54
N SER A 5 -24.94 -2.95 29.46
CA SER A 5 -23.81 -2.92 28.55
C SER A 5 -22.69 -2.14 29.24
N ARG A 6 -21.66 -2.85 29.66
CA ARG A 6 -20.43 -2.23 30.15
C ARG A 6 -19.80 -1.47 28.97
N HIS A 7 -19.67 -0.14 29.08
CA HIS A 7 -18.94 0.64 28.07
C HIS A 7 -17.46 0.24 28.12
N LEU A 8 -16.93 -0.21 27.00
CA LEU A 8 -15.52 -0.50 26.84
C LEU A 8 -14.77 0.74 26.33
N PRO A 9 -13.59 1.06 26.88
CA PRO A 9 -12.75 2.09 26.28
C PRO A 9 -12.31 1.68 24.86
N ARG A 10 -12.26 2.62 23.91
CA ARG A 10 -11.84 2.36 22.52
C ARG A 10 -10.46 1.73 22.38
N ARG A 11 -9.59 1.92 23.38
CA ARG A 11 -8.24 1.36 23.47
C ARG A 11 -8.18 0.17 24.41
N GLU A 12 -9.31 -0.54 24.59
CA GLU A 12 -9.29 -1.79 25.33
C GLU A 12 -8.40 -2.79 24.59
N MET A 13 -7.50 -3.39 25.34
CA MET A 13 -6.54 -4.36 24.81
C MET A 13 -6.61 -5.65 25.63
N LEU A 14 -6.58 -6.77 24.95
CA LEU A 14 -6.37 -8.06 25.61
C LEU A 14 -4.91 -8.15 26.04
N LYS A 15 -4.69 -8.47 27.30
CA LYS A 15 -3.36 -8.55 27.90
C LYS A 15 -3.10 -9.95 28.42
N GLY A 16 -1.91 -10.46 28.15
CA GLY A 16 -1.35 -11.69 28.67
C GLY A 16 0.15 -11.53 28.92
N LEU A 17 0.86 -12.57 29.29
CA LEU A 17 2.29 -12.57 29.58
C LEU A 17 3.10 -11.94 28.42
N GLY A 18 3.47 -10.66 28.57
CA GLY A 18 4.24 -9.91 27.58
C GLY A 18 3.54 -9.67 26.22
N VAL A 19 2.24 -9.96 26.11
CA VAL A 19 1.45 -9.73 24.89
C VAL A 19 0.31 -8.76 25.16
N THR A 20 0.13 -7.84 24.26
CA THR A 20 -1.01 -6.91 24.25
C THR A 20 -1.64 -6.94 22.87
N LEU A 21 -2.88 -7.44 22.76
CA LEU A 21 -3.61 -7.54 21.50
C LEU A 21 -4.69 -6.47 21.45
N ALA A 22 -4.66 -5.61 20.45
CA ALA A 22 -5.71 -4.64 20.19
C ALA A 22 -7.00 -5.33 19.74
N LEU A 23 -8.14 -4.77 20.11
CA LEU A 23 -9.46 -5.28 19.74
C LEU A 23 -9.98 -4.59 18.48
N PRO A 24 -10.79 -5.30 17.67
CA PRO A 24 -11.53 -4.65 16.60
C PRO A 24 -12.56 -3.68 17.19
N LEU A 25 -13.09 -2.79 16.36
CA LEU A 25 -14.12 -1.86 16.81
C LEU A 25 -15.42 -2.61 17.17
N LEU A 26 -15.83 -2.51 18.44
CA LEU A 26 -17.01 -3.15 18.99
C LEU A 26 -18.09 -2.14 19.32
N ASP A 27 -19.37 -2.51 19.24
CA ASP A 27 -20.49 -1.63 19.60
C ASP A 27 -20.42 -1.24 21.08
N ALA A 28 -19.92 -2.12 21.94
CA ALA A 28 -19.68 -1.83 23.37
C ALA A 28 -18.65 -0.71 23.62
N MET A 29 -17.89 -0.31 22.62
CA MET A 29 -16.95 0.83 22.67
C MET A 29 -17.64 2.17 22.34
N VAL A 30 -18.91 2.17 21.94
CA VAL A 30 -19.70 3.36 21.63
C VAL A 30 -20.53 3.73 22.85
N PRO A 31 -20.43 4.97 23.38
CA PRO A 31 -21.25 5.39 24.51
C PRO A 31 -22.75 5.31 24.18
N ALA A 32 -23.55 4.76 25.10
CA ALA A 32 -24.99 4.69 24.96
C ALA A 32 -25.60 6.09 24.71
N GLY A 33 -26.44 6.22 23.69
CA GLY A 33 -27.10 7.49 23.33
C GLY A 33 -26.29 8.40 22.40
N ARG A 34 -25.07 8.02 21.99
CA ARG A 34 -24.38 8.66 20.88
C ARG A 34 -24.54 7.79 19.63
N VAL A 35 -25.26 8.30 18.66
CA VAL A 35 -25.10 7.86 17.27
C VAL A 35 -23.62 8.03 16.93
N TRP A 36 -23.06 7.21 16.07
CA TRP A 36 -21.69 7.33 15.55
C TRP A 36 -21.41 8.75 15.02
N ALA A 37 -21.25 9.72 15.94
CA ALA A 37 -21.16 11.14 15.63
C ALA A 37 -19.71 11.60 15.41
N GLN A 38 -18.73 10.71 15.53
CA GLN A 38 -17.37 11.01 15.07
C GLN A 38 -17.25 10.57 13.62
N ALA A 39 -16.82 11.51 12.75
CA ALA A 39 -16.44 11.17 11.40
C ALA A 39 -15.55 9.92 11.41
N PRO A 40 -15.84 8.91 10.56
CA PRO A 40 -15.02 7.71 10.47
C PRO A 40 -13.57 8.11 10.25
N LYS A 41 -12.67 7.42 10.93
CA LYS A 41 -11.24 7.70 10.81
C LYS A 41 -10.75 7.22 9.47
N LEU A 42 -10.16 8.12 8.69
CA LEU A 42 -9.59 7.78 7.40
C LEU A 42 -8.35 6.89 7.57
N ARG A 43 -8.22 5.92 6.68
CA ARG A 43 -7.06 5.04 6.56
C ARG A 43 -6.39 5.25 5.21
N LEU A 44 -5.09 5.11 5.19
CA LEU A 44 -4.26 5.32 4.00
C LEU A 44 -3.38 4.10 3.76
N ALA A 45 -3.48 3.52 2.56
CA ALA A 45 -2.56 2.50 2.08
C ALA A 45 -1.95 2.97 0.76
N CYS A 46 -0.62 3.10 0.70
CA CYS A 46 0.12 3.49 -0.50
C CYS A 46 0.85 2.26 -1.03
N VAL A 47 0.53 1.83 -2.25
CA VAL A 47 1.11 0.64 -2.88
C VAL A 47 1.85 1.06 -4.15
N GLU A 48 3.17 0.83 -4.16
CA GLU A 48 4.01 1.10 -5.33
C GLU A 48 4.13 -0.11 -6.23
N ILE A 49 3.91 0.10 -7.53
CA ILE A 49 4.43 -0.77 -8.60
C ILE A 49 5.63 -0.11 -9.23
N VAL A 50 6.71 -0.85 -9.41
CA VAL A 50 7.89 -0.37 -10.13
C VAL A 50 7.75 -0.57 -11.64
N HIS A 51 8.56 0.06 -12.44
CA HIS A 51 8.67 -0.08 -13.90
C HIS A 51 7.49 0.41 -14.75
N GLY A 52 6.54 1.18 -14.20
CA GLY A 52 5.49 1.84 -15.00
C GLY A 52 4.46 0.87 -15.60
N ALA A 53 3.87 1.27 -16.74
CA ALA A 53 2.76 0.56 -17.38
C ALA A 53 2.97 0.33 -18.88
N ALA A 54 2.63 -0.88 -19.35
CA ALA A 54 2.73 -1.27 -20.74
C ALA A 54 1.84 -0.39 -21.66
N GLY A 55 2.38 0.03 -22.78
CA GLY A 55 1.65 0.81 -23.77
C GLY A 55 1.36 2.25 -23.36
N SER A 56 2.01 2.79 -22.34
CA SER A 56 1.84 4.19 -21.89
C SER A 56 2.54 5.21 -22.81
N THR A 57 3.24 4.79 -23.87
CA THR A 57 3.99 5.63 -24.78
C THR A 57 3.25 5.93 -26.07
N ALA A 58 3.75 6.90 -26.85
CA ALA A 58 3.33 7.14 -28.21
C ALA A 58 3.90 6.10 -29.20
N PHE A 59 4.89 5.33 -28.77
CA PHE A 59 5.59 4.31 -29.56
C PHE A 59 5.06 2.91 -29.20
N GLY A 60 5.29 1.93 -30.07
CA GLY A 60 4.88 0.54 -29.87
C GLY A 60 3.41 0.33 -30.22
N LEU A 61 2.59 -0.05 -29.27
CA LEU A 61 1.14 -0.20 -29.47
C LEU A 61 0.48 1.14 -29.61
N LYS A 62 -0.40 1.31 -30.62
CA LYS A 62 -1.23 2.49 -30.81
C LYS A 62 -2.31 2.63 -29.72
N LYS A 63 -2.40 1.69 -28.80
CA LYS A 63 -3.38 1.60 -27.73
C LYS A 63 -2.68 1.67 -26.38
N ASN A 64 -3.14 2.57 -25.51
CA ASN A 64 -2.72 2.58 -24.13
C ASN A 64 -3.30 1.35 -23.40
N LEU A 65 -2.44 0.48 -22.86
CA LEU A 65 -2.85 -0.72 -22.17
C LEU A 65 -3.10 -0.50 -20.67
N TRP A 66 -2.92 0.73 -20.18
CA TRP A 66 -3.19 1.07 -18.77
C TRP A 66 -4.45 1.93 -18.65
N ALA A 67 -4.40 3.17 -19.13
CA ALA A 67 -5.51 4.11 -18.99
C ALA A 67 -6.67 3.76 -19.94
N PRO A 68 -7.92 3.78 -19.47
CA PRO A 68 -9.10 3.65 -20.33
C PRO A 68 -9.12 4.72 -21.40
N ALA A 69 -9.66 4.40 -22.56
CA ALA A 69 -9.81 5.37 -23.66
C ALA A 69 -10.85 6.46 -23.33
N ALA A 70 -11.96 6.08 -22.68
CA ALA A 70 -13.01 6.99 -22.28
C ALA A 70 -12.68 7.70 -20.97
N VAL A 71 -12.90 9.01 -20.92
CA VAL A 71 -12.76 9.87 -19.75
C VAL A 71 -14.12 10.08 -19.09
N GLY A 72 -14.15 10.26 -17.80
CA GLY A 72 -15.37 10.40 -17.02
C GLY A 72 -15.91 9.06 -16.55
N ARG A 73 -17.23 8.91 -16.55
CA ARG A 73 -17.92 7.67 -16.15
C ARG A 73 -18.19 6.79 -17.37
N GLY A 74 -18.32 5.50 -17.15
CA GLY A 74 -18.65 4.56 -18.23
C GLY A 74 -17.45 4.12 -19.08
N PHE A 75 -16.24 4.22 -18.55
CA PHE A 75 -15.03 3.65 -19.15
C PHE A 75 -15.04 2.12 -19.08
N ASP A 76 -14.29 1.48 -19.99
CA ASP A 76 -14.12 0.02 -20.06
C ASP A 76 -12.67 -0.35 -19.67
N LEU A 77 -12.52 -1.31 -18.76
CA LEU A 77 -11.22 -1.82 -18.32
C LEU A 77 -10.87 -3.17 -18.96
N SER A 78 -11.81 -3.83 -19.65
CA SER A 78 -11.69 -5.22 -20.11
C SER A 78 -10.45 -5.50 -20.96
N SER A 79 -9.99 -4.49 -21.69
CA SER A 79 -8.86 -4.58 -22.60
C SER A 79 -7.57 -3.95 -22.08
N SER A 80 -7.49 -3.63 -20.80
CA SER A 80 -6.33 -2.99 -20.16
C SER A 80 -5.74 -3.86 -19.05
N SER A 81 -4.54 -3.51 -18.59
CA SER A 81 -3.93 -4.11 -17.41
C SER A 81 -4.79 -3.93 -16.15
N LEU A 82 -5.70 -2.94 -16.16
CA LEU A 82 -6.64 -2.70 -15.07
C LEU A 82 -7.88 -3.61 -15.09
N SER A 83 -7.99 -4.55 -16.05
CA SER A 83 -9.16 -5.46 -16.16
C SER A 83 -9.51 -6.22 -14.87
N PRO A 84 -8.58 -6.60 -13.97
CA PRO A 84 -8.95 -7.21 -12.70
C PRO A 84 -9.75 -6.28 -11.78
N LEU A 85 -9.71 -4.96 -12.01
CA LEU A 85 -10.46 -3.96 -11.24
C LEU A 85 -11.86 -3.68 -11.82
N GLU A 86 -12.27 -4.34 -12.90
CA GLU A 86 -13.61 -4.14 -13.50
C GLU A 86 -14.77 -4.33 -12.49
N PRO A 87 -14.77 -5.39 -11.62
CA PRO A 87 -15.80 -5.54 -10.59
C PRO A 87 -15.75 -4.45 -9.50
N TRP A 88 -14.66 -3.70 -9.44
CA TRP A 88 -14.39 -2.68 -8.43
C TRP A 88 -14.57 -1.26 -8.96
N ARG A 89 -15.14 -1.11 -10.16
CA ARG A 89 -15.29 0.18 -10.85
C ARG A 89 -15.89 1.26 -9.95
N ASP A 90 -16.93 0.94 -9.21
CA ASP A 90 -17.59 1.90 -8.31
C ASP A 90 -16.72 2.36 -7.14
N TRP A 91 -15.62 1.66 -6.88
CA TRP A 91 -14.67 1.96 -5.80
C TRP A 91 -13.40 2.65 -6.27
N ILE A 92 -13.21 2.84 -7.58
CA ILE A 92 -11.95 3.35 -8.10
C ILE A 92 -12.11 4.67 -8.85
N THR A 93 -11.13 5.53 -8.66
CA THR A 93 -10.89 6.72 -9.48
C THR A 93 -9.52 6.56 -10.15
N ILE A 94 -9.50 6.54 -11.48
CA ILE A 94 -8.26 6.47 -12.26
C ILE A 94 -7.84 7.90 -12.60
N VAL A 95 -6.59 8.24 -12.29
CA VAL A 95 -5.99 9.50 -12.73
C VAL A 95 -4.89 9.16 -13.73
N SER A 96 -5.02 9.63 -14.95
CA SER A 96 -4.05 9.38 -16.02
C SER A 96 -3.41 10.67 -16.49
N ASN A 97 -2.28 10.53 -17.19
CA ASN A 97 -1.55 11.63 -17.81
C ASN A 97 -0.90 12.62 -16.81
N THR A 98 -0.55 12.14 -15.63
CA THR A 98 0.26 12.91 -14.68
C THR A 98 1.74 12.51 -14.77
N ASP A 99 2.62 13.48 -14.57
CA ASP A 99 4.07 13.31 -14.62
C ASP A 99 4.68 13.33 -13.20
N VAL A 100 5.78 12.60 -13.01
CA VAL A 100 6.60 12.64 -11.79
C VAL A 100 7.94 13.27 -12.11
N ARG A 101 7.94 14.57 -12.36
CA ARG A 101 9.10 15.33 -12.86
C ARG A 101 10.32 15.24 -11.95
N SER A 102 10.10 15.21 -10.65
CA SER A 102 11.18 15.14 -9.65
C SER A 102 11.97 13.83 -9.71
N ALA A 103 11.50 12.82 -10.44
CA ALA A 103 12.25 11.59 -10.69
C ALA A 103 13.11 11.66 -11.97
N GLU A 104 12.90 12.66 -12.84
CA GLU A 104 13.76 12.90 -14.02
C GLU A 104 15.18 13.30 -13.60
N ALA A 105 16.16 13.10 -14.48
CA ALA A 105 17.50 13.64 -14.34
C ALA A 105 17.48 15.16 -14.55
N PHE A 106 17.93 15.93 -13.58
CA PHE A 106 18.06 17.38 -13.68
C PHE A 106 19.43 17.80 -14.19
N GLU A 107 20.43 16.94 -13.94
CA GLU A 107 21.81 17.17 -14.34
C GLU A 107 22.32 15.99 -15.19
N LEU A 108 23.33 16.24 -16.01
CA LEU A 108 23.88 15.22 -16.93
C LEU A 108 24.40 13.97 -16.21
N GLN A 109 25.02 14.14 -15.04
CA GLN A 109 25.53 13.03 -14.22
C GLN A 109 24.45 12.13 -13.62
N GLU A 110 23.20 12.57 -13.61
CA GLU A 110 22.06 11.82 -13.11
C GLU A 110 21.40 10.93 -14.18
N VAL A 111 21.78 11.12 -15.45
CA VAL A 111 21.21 10.35 -16.57
C VAL A 111 21.50 8.87 -16.39
N GLY A 112 20.48 8.02 -16.53
CA GLY A 112 20.55 6.57 -16.32
C GLY A 112 20.34 6.12 -14.86
N ALA A 113 20.16 7.05 -13.93
CA ALA A 113 19.96 6.73 -12.51
C ALA A 113 18.48 6.57 -12.11
N ASP A 114 17.58 6.34 -13.06
CA ASP A 114 16.12 6.28 -12.83
C ASP A 114 15.72 5.26 -11.76
N HIS A 115 16.34 4.08 -11.76
CA HIS A 115 16.10 3.05 -10.74
C HIS A 115 16.52 3.47 -9.34
N PHE A 116 17.45 4.41 -9.23
CA PHE A 116 17.99 4.83 -7.94
C PHE A 116 17.29 6.08 -7.38
N ARG A 117 16.39 6.69 -8.13
CA ARG A 117 15.58 7.84 -7.70
C ARG A 117 14.11 7.52 -7.50
N SER A 118 13.57 6.69 -8.37
CA SER A 118 12.12 6.52 -8.56
C SER A 118 11.35 6.24 -7.29
N SER A 119 11.76 5.24 -6.50
CA SER A 119 11.03 4.85 -5.29
C SER A 119 10.96 5.96 -4.25
N ALA A 120 12.08 6.66 -4.00
CA ALA A 120 12.08 7.79 -3.07
C ALA A 120 11.13 8.90 -3.51
N VAL A 121 10.97 9.11 -4.83
CA VAL A 121 10.12 10.17 -5.37
C VAL A 121 8.64 9.81 -5.40
N PHE A 122 8.27 8.53 -5.42
CA PHE A 122 6.87 8.14 -5.57
C PHE A 122 5.94 8.86 -4.58
N LEU A 123 6.23 8.79 -3.30
CA LEU A 123 5.38 9.43 -2.28
C LEU A 123 5.89 10.79 -1.80
N THR A 124 7.09 11.21 -2.18
CA THR A 124 7.64 12.53 -1.79
C THR A 124 7.44 13.60 -2.84
N GLN A 125 7.40 13.22 -4.11
CA GLN A 125 7.32 14.11 -5.27
C GLN A 125 8.42 15.18 -5.29
N ALA A 126 9.54 14.94 -4.57
CA ALA A 126 10.67 15.83 -4.46
C ALA A 126 11.91 15.18 -5.07
N HIS A 127 12.76 15.97 -5.73
CA HIS A 127 13.98 15.47 -6.36
C HIS A 127 15.00 15.06 -5.31
N PRO A 128 15.50 13.80 -5.31
CA PRO A 128 16.43 13.31 -4.32
C PRO A 128 17.85 13.84 -4.60
N LYS A 129 18.57 14.17 -3.54
CA LYS A 129 19.96 14.61 -3.64
C LYS A 129 20.85 13.47 -4.13
N GLN A 130 21.63 13.71 -5.18
CA GLN A 130 22.64 12.76 -5.64
C GLN A 130 23.79 12.69 -4.62
N THR A 131 23.75 11.68 -3.77
CA THR A 131 24.77 11.41 -2.74
C THR A 131 24.80 9.92 -2.40
N GLN A 132 25.97 9.41 -2.06
CA GLN A 132 26.18 8.08 -1.48
C GLN A 132 26.50 8.15 0.03
N GLY A 133 26.55 9.36 0.58
CA GLY A 133 26.81 9.61 1.99
C GLY A 133 25.56 9.53 2.86
N SER A 134 25.71 9.96 4.09
CA SER A 134 24.61 10.03 5.07
C SER A 134 23.74 11.29 4.93
N ASP A 135 24.09 12.19 4.04
CA ASP A 135 23.43 13.47 3.79
C ASP A 135 22.32 13.35 2.74
N VAL A 136 21.55 12.24 2.82
CA VAL A 136 20.42 11.96 1.95
C VAL A 136 19.33 13.00 2.09
N PHE A 137 18.59 13.24 0.99
CA PHE A 137 17.44 14.14 0.95
C PHE A 137 16.47 13.66 -0.14
N ALA A 138 15.18 13.52 0.20
CA ALA A 138 14.13 13.19 -0.77
C ALA A 138 12.77 13.85 -0.46
N GLY A 139 12.72 14.77 0.51
CA GLY A 139 11.46 15.36 0.96
C GLY A 139 10.66 14.45 1.92
N THR A 140 9.65 14.99 2.56
CA THR A 140 8.73 14.20 3.41
C THR A 140 7.66 13.56 2.53
N SER A 141 7.36 12.28 2.73
CA SER A 141 6.37 11.56 1.93
C SER A 141 4.93 11.83 2.37
N LEU A 142 3.96 11.65 1.47
CA LEU A 142 2.54 11.88 1.69
C LEU A 142 2.00 11.11 2.90
N ASP A 143 2.34 9.84 3.01
CA ASP A 143 1.98 8.98 4.14
C ASP A 143 2.51 9.52 5.46
N GLN A 144 3.69 10.14 5.46
CA GLN A 144 4.30 10.69 6.66
C GLN A 144 3.78 12.09 7.03
N TYR A 145 3.32 12.90 6.08
CA TYR A 145 2.52 14.09 6.40
C TYR A 145 1.24 13.68 7.16
N TYR A 146 0.56 12.64 6.69
CA TYR A 146 -0.64 12.13 7.35
C TYR A 146 -0.30 11.49 8.71
N ALA A 147 0.81 10.73 8.81
CA ALA A 147 1.28 10.14 10.07
C ALA A 147 1.64 11.17 11.13
N LYS A 148 2.28 12.26 10.76
CA LYS A 148 2.58 13.37 11.70
C LYS A 148 1.31 13.98 12.28
N ARG A 149 0.25 14.08 11.50
CA ARG A 149 -1.02 14.69 11.92
C ARG A 149 -1.86 13.75 12.77
N PHE A 150 -1.97 12.47 12.40
CA PHE A 150 -2.94 11.53 12.97
C PHE A 150 -2.32 10.24 13.51
N GLY A 151 -1.05 9.93 13.21
CA GLY A 151 -0.41 8.68 13.60
C GLY A 151 -0.28 8.49 15.11
N GLN A 152 -0.21 9.57 15.89
CA GLN A 152 -0.15 9.49 17.35
C GLN A 152 -1.48 9.06 17.99
N GLU A 153 -2.54 8.97 17.21
CA GLU A 153 -3.83 8.46 17.69
C GLU A 153 -3.88 6.91 17.69
N THR A 154 -2.88 6.24 17.15
CA THR A 154 -2.78 4.78 17.06
C THR A 154 -1.52 4.26 17.75
N PRO A 155 -1.50 3.00 18.19
CA PRO A 155 -0.31 2.38 18.80
C PRO A 155 0.93 2.44 17.90
N ILE A 156 0.75 2.28 16.58
CA ILE A 156 1.80 2.39 15.57
C ILE A 156 1.44 3.54 14.63
N PRO A 157 2.26 4.61 14.56
CA PRO A 157 1.95 5.78 13.73
C PRO A 157 1.80 5.47 12.24
N SER A 158 2.66 4.64 11.70
CA SER A 158 2.64 4.13 10.33
C SER A 158 3.48 2.86 10.22
N MET A 159 3.27 2.05 9.18
CA MET A 159 4.08 0.87 8.92
C MET A 159 4.45 0.76 7.46
N GLN A 160 5.70 0.42 7.18
CA GLN A 160 6.30 0.33 5.86
C GLN A 160 6.59 -1.13 5.55
N LEU A 161 6.04 -1.64 4.44
CA LEU A 161 6.15 -3.04 4.03
C LEU A 161 6.80 -3.17 2.65
N SER A 162 7.50 -4.27 2.42
CA SER A 162 8.06 -4.62 1.11
C SER A 162 8.02 -6.12 0.86
N ILE A 163 8.13 -6.52 -0.41
CA ILE A 163 8.20 -7.93 -0.82
C ILE A 163 9.65 -8.36 -1.05
N GLU A 164 10.46 -7.47 -1.62
CA GLU A 164 11.85 -7.78 -1.96
C GLU A 164 12.83 -7.19 -0.97
N ASN A 165 14.07 -7.65 -1.07
CA ASN A 165 15.14 -7.24 -0.17
C ASN A 165 15.44 -5.74 -0.30
N VAL A 166 15.49 -5.08 0.86
CA VAL A 166 15.79 -3.67 1.05
C VAL A 166 17.01 -3.51 1.99
N ASP A 167 17.79 -4.58 2.17
CA ASP A 167 18.88 -4.62 3.17
C ASP A 167 20.20 -4.06 2.66
N GLN A 168 20.19 -3.37 1.53
CA GLN A 168 21.41 -2.77 0.99
C GLN A 168 21.66 -1.43 1.67
N SER A 169 22.83 -1.31 2.29
CA SER A 169 23.33 -0.07 2.88
C SER A 169 24.46 0.52 2.05
N GLY A 170 24.68 1.83 2.16
CA GLY A 170 25.77 2.53 1.46
C GLY A 170 25.38 3.04 0.08
N GLY A 171 26.38 3.19 -0.80
CA GLY A 171 26.20 3.65 -2.17
C GLY A 171 25.76 2.52 -3.11
N CYS A 172 24.77 2.78 -3.95
CA CYS A 172 24.36 1.85 -4.99
C CYS A 172 25.07 2.16 -6.32
N ALA A 173 24.46 2.94 -7.19
CA ALA A 173 25.07 3.32 -8.46
C ALA A 173 24.73 4.77 -8.84
N TYR A 174 25.39 5.28 -9.85
CA TYR A 174 25.18 6.65 -10.36
C TYR A 174 25.25 7.73 -9.27
N GLY A 175 26.03 7.53 -8.21
CA GLY A 175 26.17 8.50 -7.13
C GLY A 175 24.99 8.58 -6.16
N TYR A 176 24.07 7.63 -6.17
CA TYR A 176 22.93 7.57 -5.24
C TYR A 176 23.12 6.51 -4.15
N ALA A 177 22.67 6.81 -2.95
CA ALA A 177 22.59 5.86 -1.85
C ALA A 177 21.47 4.81 -2.09
N CYS A 178 21.68 3.59 -1.63
CA CYS A 178 20.72 2.49 -1.82
C CYS A 178 19.36 2.76 -1.18
N VAL A 179 19.34 3.53 -0.10
CA VAL A 179 18.11 3.88 0.61
C VAL A 179 17.04 4.56 -0.28
N TYR A 180 17.46 5.27 -1.33
CA TYR A 180 16.52 5.88 -2.28
C TYR A 180 15.74 4.85 -3.09
N THR A 181 16.30 3.66 -3.31
CA THR A 181 15.63 2.53 -3.96
C THR A 181 14.80 1.72 -2.97
N ASP A 182 15.23 1.69 -1.71
CA ASP A 182 14.76 0.73 -0.73
C ASP A 182 13.47 1.16 -0.02
N THR A 183 13.18 2.47 0.06
CA THR A 183 11.96 2.97 0.71
C THR A 183 11.21 4.00 -0.11
N ILE A 184 9.88 4.01 0.05
CA ILE A 184 8.98 5.06 -0.48
C ILE A 184 8.53 6.03 0.61
N SER A 185 8.85 5.76 1.88
CA SER A 185 8.41 6.54 3.05
C SER A 185 9.55 7.30 3.70
N TRP A 186 9.36 8.60 3.86
CA TRP A 186 10.33 9.52 4.44
C TRP A 186 9.68 10.34 5.54
N ALA A 187 10.08 10.08 6.80
CA ALA A 187 9.51 10.77 7.97
C ALA A 187 9.83 12.27 7.97
N SER A 188 10.97 12.65 7.41
CA SER A 188 11.36 14.04 7.15
C SER A 188 12.15 14.09 5.83
N PRO A 189 12.52 15.26 5.33
CA PRO A 189 13.29 15.35 4.09
C PRO A 189 14.59 14.54 4.06
N THR A 190 15.13 14.18 5.21
CA THR A 190 16.41 13.49 5.38
C THR A 190 16.31 12.18 6.16
N GLU A 191 15.10 11.72 6.49
CA GLU A 191 14.87 10.56 7.34
C GLU A 191 14.04 9.49 6.63
N PRO A 192 14.69 8.56 5.92
CA PRO A 192 14.03 7.42 5.31
C PRO A 192 13.54 6.43 6.37
N LEU A 193 12.38 5.85 6.18
CA LEU A 193 11.84 4.80 7.06
C LEU A 193 12.16 3.42 6.50
N PRO A 194 12.67 2.50 7.35
CA PRO A 194 12.96 1.14 6.92
C PRO A 194 11.67 0.37 6.59
N MET A 195 11.73 -0.47 5.57
CA MET A 195 10.59 -1.32 5.19
C MET A 195 10.75 -2.74 5.73
N VAL A 196 9.65 -3.31 6.19
CA VAL A 196 9.58 -4.67 6.74
C VAL A 196 9.21 -5.64 5.62
N ARG A 197 10.09 -6.60 5.35
CA ARG A 197 9.92 -7.64 4.33
C ARG A 197 9.32 -8.93 4.90
N ASP A 198 9.69 -9.29 6.10
CA ASP A 198 9.29 -10.56 6.74
C ASP A 198 7.89 -10.43 7.35
N PRO A 199 6.87 -11.18 6.84
CA PRO A 199 5.51 -11.15 7.38
C PRO A 199 5.43 -11.54 8.87
N ARG A 200 6.35 -12.39 9.36
CA ARG A 200 6.41 -12.74 10.78
C ARG A 200 6.83 -11.52 11.61
N VAL A 201 7.84 -10.80 11.15
CA VAL A 201 8.29 -9.56 11.82
C VAL A 201 7.17 -8.52 11.81
N ALA A 202 6.48 -8.36 10.66
CA ALA A 202 5.33 -7.47 10.54
C ALA A 202 4.19 -7.86 11.51
N PHE A 203 3.84 -9.14 11.57
CA PHE A 203 2.85 -9.66 12.48
C PHE A 203 3.22 -9.39 13.95
N ASP A 204 4.46 -9.70 14.35
CA ASP A 204 4.94 -9.48 15.71
C ASP A 204 4.97 -8.00 16.10
N GLN A 205 5.23 -7.10 15.16
CA GLN A 205 5.16 -5.66 15.42
C GLN A 205 3.72 -5.18 15.58
N LEU A 206 2.80 -5.66 14.75
CA LEU A 206 1.40 -5.24 14.77
C LEU A 206 0.64 -5.82 15.97
N PHE A 207 0.79 -7.10 16.23
CA PHE A 207 -0.06 -7.83 17.20
C PHE A 207 0.65 -8.19 18.50
N GLY A 208 1.97 -8.08 18.54
CA GLY A 208 2.77 -8.23 19.75
C GLY A 208 3.08 -6.92 20.46
N VAL A 209 2.24 -5.90 20.35
CA VAL A 209 2.45 -4.56 20.93
C VAL A 209 2.64 -4.66 22.45
N GLY A 210 3.71 -4.03 22.94
CA GLY A 210 4.09 -4.06 24.37
C GLY A 210 5.08 -5.16 24.76
N ALA A 211 5.33 -6.16 23.90
CA ALA A 211 6.39 -7.13 24.13
C ALA A 211 7.77 -6.60 23.74
N THR A 212 8.78 -6.90 24.53
CA THR A 212 10.18 -6.64 24.15
C THR A 212 10.60 -7.53 22.96
N ARG A 213 11.73 -7.21 22.35
CA ARG A 213 12.30 -8.06 21.29
C ARG A 213 12.63 -9.46 21.82
N GLU A 214 13.14 -9.53 23.05
CA GLU A 214 13.48 -10.76 23.77
C GLU A 214 12.23 -11.59 24.09
N GLU A 215 11.16 -10.96 24.56
CA GLU A 215 9.88 -11.64 24.84
C GLU A 215 9.24 -12.18 23.54
N ARG A 216 9.30 -11.45 22.43
CA ARG A 216 8.85 -11.95 21.13
C ARG A 216 9.68 -13.14 20.65
N ALA A 217 11.01 -13.08 20.85
CA ALA A 217 11.90 -14.18 20.50
C ALA A 217 11.66 -15.43 21.37
N ALA A 218 11.50 -15.26 22.68
CA ALA A 218 11.19 -16.35 23.61
C ALA A 218 9.86 -17.03 23.26
N ARG A 219 8.82 -16.24 22.97
CA ARG A 219 7.51 -16.77 22.53
C ARG A 219 7.62 -17.64 21.27
N ARG A 220 8.42 -17.20 20.29
CA ARG A 220 8.66 -17.98 19.07
C ARG A 220 9.36 -19.29 19.33
N LEU A 221 10.31 -19.32 20.28
CA LEU A 221 11.00 -20.55 20.69
C LEU A 221 10.05 -21.54 21.39
N GLU A 222 9.02 -21.03 22.09
CA GLU A 222 8.01 -21.84 22.74
C GLU A 222 6.85 -22.25 21.84
N ASP A 223 6.83 -21.79 20.58
CA ASP A 223 5.79 -22.03 19.56
C ASP A 223 4.35 -21.72 20.04
N ARG A 224 4.22 -20.73 20.94
CA ARG A 224 2.93 -20.32 21.52
C ARG A 224 2.23 -19.28 20.66
N SER A 225 0.96 -19.51 20.35
CA SER A 225 0.09 -18.53 19.72
C SER A 225 -0.10 -17.30 20.62
N ILE A 226 -0.16 -16.11 20.01
CA ILE A 226 -0.58 -14.87 20.70
C ILE A 226 -1.95 -15.06 21.37
N LEU A 227 -2.87 -15.77 20.73
CA LEU A 227 -4.22 -16.00 21.22
C LEU A 227 -4.24 -16.91 22.47
N ASP A 228 -3.35 -17.89 22.55
CA ASP A 228 -3.28 -18.76 23.72
C ASP A 228 -2.86 -17.98 24.97
N ILE A 229 -1.97 -17.00 24.80
CA ILE A 229 -1.50 -16.15 25.90
C ILE A 229 -2.62 -15.23 26.44
N VAL A 230 -3.57 -14.81 25.59
CA VAL A 230 -4.66 -13.90 25.97
C VAL A 230 -6.01 -14.60 26.16
N THR A 231 -6.05 -15.95 26.13
CA THR A 231 -7.27 -16.77 26.20
C THR A 231 -8.17 -16.41 27.38
N ASP A 232 -7.60 -16.27 28.59
CA ASP A 232 -8.37 -15.90 29.79
C ASP A 232 -8.98 -14.49 29.68
N SER A 233 -8.26 -13.58 29.04
CA SER A 233 -8.74 -12.21 28.82
C SER A 233 -9.88 -12.19 27.80
N ILE A 234 -9.79 -13.01 26.73
CA ILE A 234 -10.86 -13.23 25.77
C ILE A 234 -12.11 -13.79 26.45
N ALA A 235 -11.96 -14.83 27.27
CA ALA A 235 -13.08 -15.48 27.97
C ALA A 235 -13.81 -14.52 28.94
N ARG A 236 -13.06 -13.65 29.61
CA ARG A 236 -13.66 -12.60 30.48
C ARG A 236 -14.39 -11.56 29.65
N LEU A 237 -13.77 -11.05 28.58
CA LEU A 237 -14.36 -10.05 27.72
C LEU A 237 -15.67 -10.52 27.08
N ARG A 238 -15.71 -11.74 26.55
CA ARG A 238 -16.91 -12.31 25.90
C ARG A 238 -18.17 -12.27 26.80
N LYS A 239 -18.02 -12.38 28.12
CA LYS A 239 -19.15 -12.34 29.07
C LYS A 239 -19.82 -10.96 29.12
N ASP A 240 -19.07 -9.92 28.82
CA ASP A 240 -19.52 -8.51 28.89
C ASP A 240 -20.04 -7.99 27.52
N LEU A 241 -19.92 -8.78 26.44
CA LEU A 241 -20.26 -8.38 25.08
C LEU A 241 -21.65 -8.87 24.65
N GLY A 242 -22.33 -8.06 23.84
CA GLY A 242 -23.52 -8.48 23.09
C GLY A 242 -23.20 -9.47 21.98
N ALA A 243 -24.22 -10.16 21.44
CA ALA A 243 -24.04 -11.22 20.45
C ALA A 243 -23.32 -10.75 19.17
N ALA A 244 -23.62 -9.54 18.69
CA ALA A 244 -22.96 -8.96 17.50
C ALA A 244 -21.46 -8.73 17.75
N ASP A 245 -21.10 -8.16 18.90
CA ASP A 245 -19.70 -7.92 19.27
C ASP A 245 -18.95 -9.22 19.53
N GLN A 246 -19.63 -10.24 20.10
CA GLN A 246 -19.03 -11.58 20.25
C GLN A 246 -18.69 -12.21 18.89
N ALA A 247 -19.58 -12.08 17.91
CA ALA A 247 -19.34 -12.56 16.55
C ALA A 247 -18.15 -11.81 15.91
N ARG A 248 -18.14 -10.47 15.93
CA ARG A 248 -17.02 -9.67 15.40
C ARG A 248 -15.68 -10.00 16.07
N LEU A 249 -15.69 -10.17 17.39
CA LEU A 249 -14.49 -10.58 18.12
C LEU A 249 -14.03 -11.99 17.69
N SER A 250 -14.97 -12.91 17.50
CA SER A 250 -14.65 -14.28 17.05
C SER A 250 -14.00 -14.27 15.67
N ASP A 251 -14.61 -13.61 14.70
CA ASP A 251 -14.11 -13.50 13.32
C ASP A 251 -12.70 -12.86 13.30
N TYR A 252 -12.48 -11.83 14.09
CA TYR A 252 -11.18 -11.18 14.22
C TYR A 252 -10.10 -12.11 14.77
N LEU A 253 -10.42 -12.85 15.85
CA LEU A 253 -9.48 -13.80 16.46
C LEU A 253 -9.19 -14.99 15.54
N ASP A 254 -10.20 -15.45 14.79
CA ASP A 254 -10.03 -16.53 13.81
C ASP A 254 -9.13 -16.11 12.64
N ASN A 255 -9.25 -14.87 12.18
CA ASN A 255 -8.34 -14.30 11.18
C ASN A 255 -6.90 -14.22 11.69
N ILE A 256 -6.67 -13.77 12.94
CA ILE A 256 -5.33 -13.75 13.54
C ILE A 256 -4.76 -15.18 13.60
N ARG A 257 -5.55 -16.15 14.05
CA ARG A 257 -5.12 -17.57 14.15
C ARG A 257 -4.78 -18.15 12.78
N GLU A 258 -5.53 -17.80 11.75
CA GLU A 258 -5.24 -18.25 10.39
C GLU A 258 -3.91 -17.69 9.87
N ILE A 259 -3.63 -16.41 10.12
CA ILE A 259 -2.34 -15.81 9.75
C ILE A 259 -1.20 -16.46 10.53
N GLU A 260 -1.33 -16.63 11.85
CA GLU A 260 -0.30 -17.34 12.65
C GLU A 260 0.00 -18.73 12.08
N ARG A 261 -1.05 -19.49 11.74
CA ARG A 261 -0.92 -20.83 11.15
C ARG A 261 -0.23 -20.81 9.79
N ARG A 262 -0.52 -19.80 8.95
CA ARG A 262 0.18 -19.63 7.66
C ARG A 262 1.65 -19.29 7.87
N LEU A 263 1.96 -18.40 8.78
CA LEU A 263 3.33 -18.04 9.13
C LEU A 263 4.12 -19.24 9.65
N GLN A 264 3.53 -20.04 10.55
CA GLN A 264 4.15 -21.26 11.07
C GLN A 264 4.42 -22.28 9.96
N ARG A 265 3.48 -22.46 9.01
CA ARG A 265 3.71 -23.35 7.86
C ARG A 265 4.85 -22.88 6.96
N VAL A 266 4.95 -21.58 6.70
CA VAL A 266 6.04 -20.97 5.93
C VAL A 266 7.38 -21.20 6.64
N GLU A 267 7.45 -20.91 7.93
CA GLU A 267 8.67 -21.11 8.74
C GLU A 267 9.08 -22.59 8.81
N ALA A 268 8.12 -23.50 8.99
CA ALA A 268 8.39 -24.93 9.01
C ALA A 268 8.92 -25.45 7.67
N TYR A 269 8.29 -25.04 6.54
CA TYR A 269 8.78 -25.37 5.20
C TYR A 269 10.18 -24.80 4.96
N ASN A 270 10.39 -23.54 5.25
CA ASN A 270 11.67 -22.86 5.04
C ASN A 270 12.82 -23.40 5.92
N SER A 271 12.47 -24.07 7.03
CA SER A 271 13.43 -24.72 7.94
C SER A 271 13.60 -26.22 7.68
N SER A 272 12.87 -26.82 6.74
CA SER A 272 12.86 -28.27 6.49
C SER A 272 14.14 -28.80 5.86
N GLY A 273 14.96 -27.92 5.26
CA GLY A 273 16.13 -28.28 4.45
C GLY A 273 15.80 -28.56 2.99
N GLU A 274 14.54 -28.39 2.57
CA GLU A 274 14.18 -28.42 1.15
C GLU A 274 14.74 -27.21 0.39
N SER A 275 14.93 -27.36 -0.92
CA SER A 275 15.43 -26.27 -1.77
C SER A 275 14.39 -25.16 -1.88
N ARG A 276 14.79 -23.93 -1.58
CA ARG A 276 13.96 -22.73 -1.68
C ARG A 276 14.20 -21.98 -2.98
N GLU A 277 13.13 -21.33 -3.50
CA GLU A 277 13.25 -20.36 -4.59
C GLU A 277 14.01 -19.10 -4.16
N LEU A 278 13.92 -18.74 -2.87
CA LEU A 278 14.56 -17.58 -2.25
C LEU A 278 15.50 -18.02 -1.11
N PRO A 279 16.65 -18.64 -1.39
CA PRO A 279 17.51 -19.26 -0.36
C PRO A 279 18.06 -18.25 0.65
N ASP A 280 18.28 -16.99 0.24
CA ASP A 280 18.81 -15.92 1.08
C ASP A 280 17.70 -15.13 1.84
N ALA A 281 16.44 -15.47 1.64
CA ALA A 281 15.34 -14.79 2.33
C ALA A 281 15.20 -15.27 3.79
N PRO A 282 14.76 -14.38 4.71
CA PRO A 282 14.41 -14.78 6.08
C PRO A 282 13.43 -15.96 6.12
N ILE A 283 13.47 -16.74 7.21
CA ILE A 283 12.64 -17.94 7.38
C ILE A 283 11.13 -17.61 7.29
N GLY A 284 10.70 -16.46 7.79
CA GLY A 284 9.29 -16.01 7.74
C GLY A 284 8.82 -15.55 6.36
N VAL A 285 9.70 -15.45 5.36
CA VAL A 285 9.35 -14.96 4.01
C VAL A 285 8.92 -16.13 3.11
N PRO A 286 7.67 -16.14 2.57
CA PRO A 286 7.25 -17.12 1.59
C PRO A 286 8.07 -17.04 0.29
N ASP A 287 8.37 -18.16 -0.33
CA ASP A 287 8.97 -18.20 -1.66
C ASP A 287 7.97 -17.72 -2.73
N SER A 288 6.70 -18.06 -2.57
CA SER A 288 5.63 -17.59 -3.45
C SER A 288 5.37 -16.09 -3.28
N PHE A 289 5.51 -15.33 -4.38
CA PHE A 289 5.19 -13.90 -4.40
C PHE A 289 3.71 -13.63 -4.07
N ASP A 290 2.81 -14.43 -4.62
CA ASP A 290 1.36 -14.31 -4.41
C ASP A 290 1.01 -14.51 -2.92
N GLU A 291 1.54 -15.54 -2.29
CA GLU A 291 1.34 -15.81 -0.87
C GLU A 291 1.91 -14.68 -0.01
N HIS A 292 3.12 -14.22 -0.32
CA HIS A 292 3.78 -13.13 0.40
C HIS A 292 2.96 -11.83 0.32
N ALA A 293 2.55 -11.43 -0.89
CA ALA A 293 1.74 -10.22 -1.08
C ALA A 293 0.40 -10.30 -0.34
N LYS A 294 -0.30 -11.44 -0.43
CA LYS A 294 -1.57 -11.67 0.25
C LYS A 294 -1.43 -11.67 1.78
N LEU A 295 -0.37 -12.27 2.33
CA LEU A 295 -0.08 -12.19 3.76
C LEU A 295 0.10 -10.74 4.22
N MET A 296 0.87 -9.94 3.46
CA MET A 296 1.07 -8.53 3.78
C MET A 296 -0.23 -7.72 3.70
N PHE A 297 -1.12 -8.01 2.75
CA PHE A 297 -2.44 -7.37 2.67
C PHE A 297 -3.37 -7.81 3.81
N ASP A 298 -3.35 -9.09 4.22
CA ASP A 298 -4.11 -9.56 5.37
C ASP A 298 -3.68 -8.86 6.66
N LEU A 299 -2.37 -8.67 6.88
CA LEU A 299 -1.83 -7.93 8.02
C LEU A 299 -2.31 -6.48 8.03
N GLN A 300 -2.30 -5.81 6.88
CA GLN A 300 -2.80 -4.44 6.73
C GLN A 300 -4.30 -4.36 7.08
N ALA A 301 -5.11 -5.25 6.52
CA ALA A 301 -6.55 -5.25 6.75
C ALA A 301 -6.89 -5.47 8.24
N LEU A 302 -6.22 -6.41 8.90
CA LEU A 302 -6.42 -6.67 10.34
C LEU A 302 -5.94 -5.50 11.21
N ALA A 303 -4.82 -4.87 10.86
CA ALA A 303 -4.32 -3.71 11.59
C ALA A 303 -5.26 -2.51 11.46
N PHE A 304 -5.88 -2.31 10.29
CA PHE A 304 -6.91 -1.30 10.06
C PHE A 304 -8.19 -1.60 10.84
N ALA A 305 -8.61 -2.87 10.89
CA ALA A 305 -9.77 -3.31 11.67
C ALA A 305 -9.65 -3.01 13.17
N ALA A 306 -8.45 -3.19 13.69
CA ALA A 306 -8.14 -3.00 15.12
C ALA A 306 -7.61 -1.59 15.47
N ASP A 307 -7.58 -0.66 14.52
CA ASP A 307 -7.03 0.70 14.68
C ASP A 307 -5.59 0.68 15.29
N ILE A 308 -4.80 -0.35 14.97
CA ILE A 308 -3.40 -0.48 15.40
C ILE A 308 -2.54 0.55 14.69
N THR A 309 -2.76 0.72 13.40
CA THR A 309 -2.28 1.82 12.57
C THR A 309 -3.33 2.16 11.53
N ARG A 310 -3.27 3.36 10.98
CA ARG A 310 -4.12 3.81 9.88
C ARG A 310 -3.34 4.06 8.61
N ILE A 311 -2.05 3.77 8.60
CA ILE A 311 -1.15 4.17 7.52
C ILE A 311 -0.20 3.04 7.19
N PHE A 312 -0.27 2.61 5.93
CA PHE A 312 0.70 1.69 5.34
C PHE A 312 1.29 2.28 4.07
N SER A 313 2.59 2.02 3.85
CA SER A 313 3.22 2.07 2.56
C SER A 313 3.75 0.70 2.20
N PHE A 314 3.60 0.27 0.94
CA PHE A 314 3.91 -1.09 0.52
C PHE A 314 4.57 -1.12 -0.87
N LYS A 315 5.80 -1.64 -0.94
CA LYS A 315 6.50 -1.90 -2.20
C LYS A 315 6.26 -3.32 -2.65
N LEU A 316 5.59 -3.50 -3.80
CA LEU A 316 5.37 -4.84 -4.38
C LEU A 316 6.63 -5.43 -5.01
N ALA A 317 7.57 -4.61 -5.44
CA ALA A 317 8.84 -5.05 -6.01
C ALA A 317 9.95 -4.02 -5.73
N ARG A 318 11.20 -4.44 -5.87
CA ARG A 318 12.34 -3.55 -5.91
C ARG A 318 12.57 -3.03 -7.33
N ASP A 319 13.03 -1.80 -7.47
CA ASP A 319 13.53 -1.32 -8.76
C ASP A 319 14.67 -2.21 -9.27
N ALA A 320 14.71 -2.42 -10.58
CA ALA A 320 15.64 -3.34 -11.25
C ALA A 320 15.49 -4.81 -10.80
N SER A 321 14.32 -5.21 -10.25
CA SER A 321 14.05 -6.60 -9.87
C SER A 321 14.15 -7.54 -11.07
N SER A 322 14.93 -8.61 -10.94
CA SER A 322 15.00 -9.69 -11.90
C SER A 322 13.98 -10.82 -11.64
N ARG A 323 13.08 -10.63 -10.66
CA ARG A 323 12.10 -11.65 -10.29
C ARG A 323 11.22 -12.02 -11.48
N VAL A 324 11.00 -13.32 -11.64
CA VAL A 324 10.02 -13.88 -12.58
C VAL A 324 8.71 -14.08 -11.82
N TYR A 325 7.58 -13.81 -12.47
CA TYR A 325 6.25 -14.05 -11.93
C TYR A 325 5.51 -15.11 -12.75
N PRO A 326 5.71 -16.41 -12.48
CA PRO A 326 5.15 -17.49 -13.32
C PRO A 326 3.63 -17.42 -13.45
N LEU A 327 2.93 -17.00 -12.41
CA LEU A 327 1.46 -16.84 -12.40
C LEU A 327 0.97 -15.71 -13.34
N SER A 328 1.86 -14.81 -13.79
CA SER A 328 1.51 -13.80 -14.80
C SER A 328 1.36 -14.40 -16.21
N GLY A 329 1.95 -15.57 -16.45
CA GLY A 329 2.08 -16.16 -17.78
C GLY A 329 3.23 -15.57 -18.61
N SER A 330 4.12 -14.77 -18.00
CA SER A 330 5.43 -14.39 -18.55
C SER A 330 6.53 -15.18 -17.87
N SER A 331 7.53 -15.59 -18.65
CA SER A 331 8.75 -16.25 -18.16
C SER A 331 9.94 -15.29 -18.06
N ALA A 332 9.76 -14.03 -18.41
CA ALA A 332 10.79 -13.01 -18.36
C ALA A 332 10.96 -12.42 -16.95
N GLY A 333 12.18 -12.05 -16.59
CA GLY A 333 12.45 -11.28 -15.39
C GLY A 333 11.83 -9.89 -15.49
N PHE A 334 11.30 -9.37 -14.40
CA PHE A 334 10.49 -8.16 -14.40
C PHE A 334 11.18 -6.94 -15.03
N HIS A 335 12.38 -6.60 -14.56
CA HIS A 335 13.15 -5.51 -15.15
C HIS A 335 13.51 -5.76 -16.61
N ASN A 336 13.99 -6.97 -16.93
CA ASN A 336 14.37 -7.29 -18.31
C ASN A 336 13.18 -7.20 -19.28
N SER A 337 11.99 -7.59 -18.85
CA SER A 337 10.77 -7.51 -19.66
C SER A 337 10.28 -6.08 -19.86
N SER A 338 10.63 -5.15 -18.95
CA SER A 338 10.28 -3.74 -19.08
C SER A 338 10.94 -3.09 -20.30
N HIS A 339 12.15 -3.53 -20.66
CA HIS A 339 12.90 -3.07 -21.84
C HIS A 339 12.43 -3.79 -23.13
N HIS A 340 11.18 -3.60 -23.48
CA HIS A 340 10.54 -4.28 -24.62
C HIS A 340 10.96 -3.75 -26.01
N GLY A 341 11.75 -2.68 -26.09
CA GLY A 341 12.26 -2.11 -27.35
C GLY A 341 11.15 -1.75 -28.34
N ASP A 342 10.00 -1.34 -27.85
CA ASP A 342 8.77 -0.98 -28.62
C ASP A 342 8.26 -2.10 -29.55
N ARG A 343 8.62 -3.36 -29.26
CA ARG A 343 8.13 -4.54 -29.98
C ARG A 343 6.81 -5.01 -29.38
N GLU A 344 5.75 -5.04 -30.18
CA GLU A 344 4.39 -5.37 -29.74
C GLU A 344 4.31 -6.64 -28.89
N ALA A 345 4.92 -7.74 -29.33
CA ALA A 345 4.89 -9.00 -28.61
C ALA A 345 5.52 -8.89 -27.20
N LEU A 346 6.57 -8.10 -27.03
CA LEU A 346 7.23 -7.89 -25.74
C LEU A 346 6.45 -6.90 -24.86
N ILE A 347 5.81 -5.89 -25.46
CA ILE A 347 4.89 -5.01 -24.72
C ILE A 347 3.74 -5.84 -24.13
N LEU A 348 3.15 -6.73 -24.92
CA LEU A 348 2.07 -7.62 -24.47
C LEU A 348 2.55 -8.63 -23.41
N ASP A 349 3.79 -9.07 -23.46
CA ASP A 349 4.37 -9.95 -22.44
C ASP A 349 4.59 -9.20 -21.12
N PHE A 350 5.09 -7.97 -21.17
CA PHE A 350 5.21 -7.10 -19.99
C PHE A 350 3.83 -6.72 -19.42
N GLU A 351 2.82 -6.53 -20.28
CA GLU A 351 1.43 -6.27 -19.87
C GLU A 351 0.86 -7.39 -18.98
N LYS A 352 1.21 -8.67 -19.25
CA LYS A 352 0.79 -9.77 -18.39
C LYS A 352 1.29 -9.61 -16.94
N ILE A 353 2.50 -9.11 -16.76
CA ILE A 353 3.06 -8.84 -15.43
C ILE A 353 2.31 -7.67 -14.78
N ASN A 354 2.05 -6.59 -15.51
CA ASN A 354 1.24 -5.48 -15.00
C ASN A 354 -0.15 -5.95 -14.55
N ARG A 355 -0.84 -6.74 -15.38
CA ARG A 355 -2.16 -7.30 -15.08
C ARG A 355 -2.14 -8.21 -13.85
N TYR A 356 -1.09 -9.01 -13.71
CA TYR A 356 -0.90 -9.87 -12.55
C TYR A 356 -0.75 -9.06 -11.26
N HIS A 357 0.08 -8.00 -11.26
CA HIS A 357 0.23 -7.12 -10.11
C HIS A 357 -1.07 -6.40 -9.77
N VAL A 358 -1.79 -5.88 -10.78
CA VAL A 358 -3.12 -5.28 -10.58
C VAL A 358 -4.08 -6.30 -9.98
N GLY A 359 -3.99 -7.58 -10.38
CA GLY A 359 -4.82 -8.67 -9.88
C GLY A 359 -4.70 -8.96 -8.39
N LEU A 360 -3.67 -8.45 -7.73
CA LEU A 360 -3.52 -8.54 -6.28
C LEU A 360 -4.36 -7.51 -5.53
N ILE A 361 -4.69 -6.38 -6.16
CA ILE A 361 -5.42 -5.29 -5.52
C ILE A 361 -6.86 -5.68 -5.18
N PRO A 362 -7.65 -6.36 -6.04
CA PRO A 362 -8.97 -6.88 -5.67
C PRO A 362 -9.00 -7.70 -4.39
N TYR A 363 -7.99 -8.53 -4.15
CA TYR A 363 -7.87 -9.30 -2.91
C TYR A 363 -7.83 -8.38 -1.68
N PHE A 364 -7.01 -7.33 -1.73
CA PHE A 364 -6.92 -6.36 -0.65
C PHE A 364 -8.22 -5.57 -0.47
N LEU A 365 -8.81 -5.07 -1.57
CA LEU A 365 -10.07 -4.34 -1.52
C LEU A 365 -11.20 -5.19 -0.93
N GLU A 366 -11.25 -6.48 -1.28
CA GLU A 366 -12.23 -7.41 -0.73
C GLU A 366 -12.08 -7.59 0.79
N LYS A 367 -10.84 -7.75 1.28
CA LYS A 367 -10.57 -7.82 2.71
C LYS A 367 -11.04 -6.56 3.44
N LEU A 368 -10.75 -5.37 2.90
CA LEU A 368 -11.18 -4.10 3.48
C LEU A 368 -12.71 -3.95 3.44
N LYS A 369 -13.35 -4.33 2.33
CA LYS A 369 -14.80 -4.24 2.15
C LYS A 369 -15.56 -5.18 3.08
N ASN A 370 -15.03 -6.38 3.30
CA ASN A 370 -15.64 -7.39 4.16
C ASN A 370 -15.34 -7.16 5.65
N THR A 371 -14.52 -6.17 5.99
CA THR A 371 -14.19 -5.80 7.37
C THR A 371 -15.13 -4.70 7.85
N PRO A 372 -16.00 -4.95 8.88
CA PRO A 372 -16.91 -3.95 9.41
C PRO A 372 -16.19 -2.75 10.04
N ASP A 373 -16.73 -1.54 9.85
CA ASP A 373 -16.26 -0.30 10.47
C ASP A 373 -17.48 0.58 10.82
N GLY A 374 -18.05 0.36 12.00
CA GLY A 374 -19.31 0.97 12.40
C GLY A 374 -20.50 0.48 11.58
N ASP A 375 -21.25 1.41 11.05
CA ASP A 375 -22.41 1.14 10.16
C ASP A 375 -21.97 0.90 8.70
N SER A 376 -20.67 0.84 8.45
CA SER A 376 -20.07 0.73 7.13
C SER A 376 -18.97 -0.35 7.12
N ASN A 377 -17.99 -0.23 6.26
CA ASN A 377 -16.84 -1.11 6.16
C ASN A 377 -15.52 -0.31 6.06
N VAL A 378 -14.39 -1.00 6.26
CA VAL A 378 -13.08 -0.36 6.25
C VAL A 378 -12.76 0.31 4.92
N LEU A 379 -13.18 -0.29 3.77
CA LEU A 379 -12.89 0.26 2.44
C LEU A 379 -13.60 1.61 2.21
N GLU A 380 -14.83 1.79 2.74
CA GLU A 380 -15.55 3.05 2.67
C GLU A 380 -14.75 4.21 3.28
N ASN A 381 -13.99 3.92 4.34
CA ASN A 381 -13.21 4.88 5.11
C ASN A 381 -11.70 4.83 4.77
N THR A 382 -11.33 4.22 3.66
CA THR A 382 -9.93 4.06 3.25
C THR A 382 -9.66 4.78 1.94
N LEU A 383 -8.45 5.30 1.80
CA LEU A 383 -7.80 5.66 0.54
C LEU A 383 -6.69 4.65 0.27
N VAL A 384 -6.79 3.92 -0.83
CA VAL A 384 -5.69 3.12 -1.38
C VAL A 384 -5.12 3.85 -2.58
N ILE A 385 -3.86 4.24 -2.53
CA ILE A 385 -3.09 4.79 -3.64
C ILE A 385 -2.30 3.64 -4.27
N TYR A 386 -2.55 3.36 -5.54
CA TYR A 386 -1.85 2.34 -6.29
C TYR A 386 -1.25 2.96 -7.55
N GLY A 387 0.06 2.98 -7.68
CA GLY A 387 0.69 3.66 -8.79
C GLY A 387 2.20 3.43 -8.92
N SER A 388 2.78 4.16 -9.85
CA SER A 388 4.21 4.11 -10.16
C SER A 388 4.77 5.51 -10.40
N PRO A 389 6.00 5.77 -9.98
CA PRO A 389 6.72 7.00 -10.39
C PRO A 389 7.25 6.92 -11.82
N LYS A 390 7.12 5.77 -12.51
CA LYS A 390 7.51 5.57 -13.92
C LYS A 390 6.30 5.44 -14.80
N GLY A 391 6.36 5.99 -16.00
CA GLY A 391 5.32 5.87 -17.03
C GLY A 391 5.67 4.79 -18.03
N ASP A 392 6.60 5.08 -18.92
CA ASP A 392 7.07 4.15 -19.95
C ASP A 392 8.13 3.19 -19.37
N PRO A 393 7.83 1.89 -19.32
CA PRO A 393 8.75 0.89 -18.79
C PRO A 393 10.02 0.72 -19.65
N ASN A 394 9.94 0.98 -20.96
CA ASN A 394 11.06 0.72 -21.88
C ASN A 394 12.21 1.73 -21.70
N VAL A 395 11.86 2.98 -21.48
CA VAL A 395 12.82 4.09 -21.36
C VAL A 395 12.87 4.68 -19.94
N HIS A 396 12.10 4.10 -19.03
CA HIS A 396 12.01 4.51 -17.62
C HIS A 396 11.71 6.00 -17.42
N ASN A 397 10.95 6.61 -18.33
CA ASN A 397 10.57 7.99 -18.17
C ASN A 397 9.52 8.15 -17.04
N HIS A 398 9.34 9.38 -16.61
CA HIS A 398 8.44 9.75 -15.52
C HIS A 398 7.23 10.54 -16.01
N LYS A 399 6.75 10.20 -17.23
CA LYS A 399 5.62 10.85 -17.89
C LYS A 399 4.44 9.89 -17.99
N ARG A 400 3.24 10.44 -17.81
CA ARG A 400 1.98 9.67 -17.87
C ARG A 400 2.01 8.47 -16.92
N CYS A 401 2.47 8.71 -15.70
CA CYS A 401 2.65 7.69 -14.69
C CYS A 401 1.31 7.07 -14.26
N PRO A 402 1.26 5.74 -14.03
CA PRO A 402 0.08 5.05 -13.55
C PRO A 402 -0.36 5.53 -12.17
N LEU A 403 -1.67 5.81 -12.02
CA LEU A 403 -2.26 6.15 -10.72
C LEU A 403 -3.72 5.70 -10.64
N VAL A 404 -4.03 4.89 -9.65
CA VAL A 404 -5.38 4.46 -9.28
C VAL A 404 -5.60 4.79 -7.80
N LEU A 405 -6.71 5.44 -7.50
CA LEU A 405 -7.19 5.71 -6.15
C LEU A 405 -8.36 4.78 -5.90
N ALA A 406 -8.32 3.97 -4.85
CA ALA A 406 -9.40 3.06 -4.50
C ALA A 406 -9.93 3.32 -3.09
N GLY A 407 -11.22 2.99 -2.87
CA GLY A 407 -11.96 3.34 -1.65
C GLY A 407 -12.68 4.68 -1.78
N HIS A 408 -13.61 4.93 -0.86
CA HIS A 408 -14.43 6.14 -0.92
C HIS A 408 -13.93 7.28 -0.04
N MET A 409 -12.92 7.02 0.80
CA MET A 409 -12.33 8.05 1.65
C MET A 409 -13.40 8.83 2.44
N ASN A 410 -14.33 8.08 3.07
CA ASN A 410 -15.51 8.62 3.74
C ASN A 410 -16.39 9.49 2.81
N GLY A 411 -16.68 8.99 1.61
CA GLY A 411 -17.53 9.63 0.62
C GLY A 411 -16.91 10.81 -0.14
N LYS A 412 -15.63 11.13 0.09
CA LYS A 412 -14.90 12.18 -0.62
C LYS A 412 -14.53 11.77 -2.05
N LEU A 413 -14.23 10.50 -2.26
CA LEU A 413 -14.10 9.89 -3.58
C LEU A 413 -15.38 9.13 -3.92
N LYS A 414 -15.88 9.31 -5.13
CA LYS A 414 -17.15 8.71 -5.56
C LYS A 414 -16.97 7.42 -6.37
N GLY A 415 -15.74 7.09 -6.73
CA GLY A 415 -15.46 5.98 -7.63
C GLY A 415 -16.10 6.13 -9.02
N ASN A 416 -15.97 5.08 -9.83
CA ASN A 416 -16.47 5.02 -11.22
C ASN A 416 -16.09 6.28 -12.02
N LEU A 417 -14.83 6.69 -11.92
CA LEU A 417 -14.36 7.92 -12.51
C LEU A 417 -12.95 7.77 -13.11
N HIS A 418 -12.80 8.15 -14.37
CA HIS A 418 -11.51 8.33 -15.02
C HIS A 418 -11.27 9.80 -15.30
N LEU A 419 -10.21 10.33 -14.71
CA LEU A 419 -9.75 11.71 -14.86
C LEU A 419 -8.45 11.71 -15.67
N LYS A 420 -8.48 12.34 -16.84
CA LYS A 420 -7.28 12.56 -17.65
C LYS A 420 -6.76 13.97 -17.40
N ALA A 421 -5.59 14.06 -16.80
CA ALA A 421 -4.95 15.35 -16.55
C ALA A 421 -4.47 16.01 -17.87
N PRO A 422 -4.41 17.34 -17.94
CA PRO A 422 -3.69 18.05 -19.01
C PRO A 422 -2.22 17.61 -19.07
N ASP A 423 -1.63 17.69 -20.28
CA ASP A 423 -0.22 17.36 -20.48
C ASP A 423 0.69 18.18 -19.55
N GLY A 424 1.67 17.50 -18.95
CA GLY A 424 2.62 18.10 -18.04
C GLY A 424 2.10 18.41 -16.64
N THR A 425 0.91 17.93 -16.28
CA THR A 425 0.40 18.03 -14.91
C THR A 425 1.24 17.16 -13.97
N SER A 426 1.80 17.76 -12.91
CA SER A 426 2.53 16.99 -11.90
C SER A 426 1.58 16.09 -11.08
N MET A 427 1.98 14.86 -10.80
CA MET A 427 1.29 13.96 -9.85
C MET A 427 1.26 14.59 -8.45
N ALA A 428 2.21 15.44 -8.10
CA ALA A 428 2.22 16.18 -6.85
C ALA A 428 0.97 17.04 -6.65
N ASN A 429 0.31 17.53 -7.75
CA ASN A 429 -0.94 18.25 -7.65
C ASN A 429 -2.09 17.36 -7.15
N VAL A 430 -2.09 16.08 -7.56
CA VAL A 430 -3.04 15.09 -7.06
C VAL A 430 -2.77 14.79 -5.59
N PHE A 431 -1.50 14.63 -5.23
CA PHE A 431 -1.11 14.31 -3.85
C PHE A 431 -1.35 15.48 -2.89
N LEU A 432 -1.17 16.72 -3.34
CA LEU A 432 -1.54 17.91 -2.55
C LEU A 432 -3.05 17.92 -2.27
N ARG A 433 -3.88 17.65 -3.29
CA ARG A 433 -5.33 17.51 -3.12
C ARG A 433 -5.67 16.39 -2.13
N LEU A 434 -5.05 15.21 -2.26
CA LEU A 434 -5.29 14.10 -1.34
C LEU A 434 -4.89 14.42 0.09
N LEU A 435 -3.78 15.15 0.32
CA LEU A 435 -3.39 15.62 1.67
C LEU A 435 -4.50 16.49 2.29
N HIS A 436 -5.05 17.44 1.54
CA HIS A 436 -6.14 18.28 2.02
C HIS A 436 -7.41 17.44 2.30
N GLU A 437 -7.76 16.52 1.42
CA GLU A 437 -8.88 15.60 1.67
C GLU A 437 -8.65 14.68 2.87
N LEU A 438 -7.40 14.34 3.19
CA LEU A 438 -7.02 13.60 4.39
C LEU A 438 -7.04 14.47 5.65
N GLY A 439 -7.24 15.79 5.55
CA GLY A 439 -7.29 16.73 6.67
C GLY A 439 -5.93 17.31 7.06
N VAL A 440 -4.99 17.35 6.13
CA VAL A 440 -3.66 17.98 6.27
C VAL A 440 -3.66 19.29 5.48
N ASP A 441 -4.51 20.24 5.87
CA ASP A 441 -4.81 21.47 5.11
C ASP A 441 -3.74 22.57 5.24
N ASP A 442 -2.80 22.43 6.14
CA ASP A 442 -1.71 23.37 6.39
C ASP A 442 -0.56 23.25 5.39
N VAL A 443 -0.49 22.16 4.63
CA VAL A 443 0.47 21.97 3.54
C VAL A 443 0.06 22.80 2.33
N LYS A 444 0.81 23.87 2.02
CA LYS A 444 0.50 24.79 0.91
C LYS A 444 1.07 24.34 -0.44
N SER A 445 2.10 23.50 -0.40
CA SER A 445 2.73 22.90 -1.58
C SER A 445 3.30 21.53 -1.21
N PHE A 446 3.30 20.60 -2.14
CA PHE A 446 3.83 19.26 -1.94
C PHE A 446 4.73 18.89 -3.13
N GLY A 447 5.97 18.51 -2.86
CA GLY A 447 6.93 18.23 -3.94
C GLY A 447 7.02 19.38 -4.95
N ASP A 448 6.84 19.08 -6.22
CA ASP A 448 6.83 20.04 -7.33
C ASP A 448 5.42 20.53 -7.71
N SER A 449 4.45 20.44 -6.79
CA SER A 449 3.07 20.87 -7.04
C SER A 449 2.99 22.36 -7.42
N SER A 450 2.19 22.67 -8.41
CA SER A 450 1.85 24.05 -8.83
C SER A 450 0.43 24.47 -8.39
N GLY A 451 -0.30 23.58 -7.74
CA GLY A 451 -1.67 23.74 -7.27
C GLY A 451 -2.31 22.39 -7.01
N GLU A 452 -3.60 22.35 -6.75
CA GLU A 452 -4.36 21.12 -6.55
C GLU A 452 -4.96 20.62 -7.86
N PHE A 453 -5.05 19.29 -8.01
CA PHE A 453 -5.80 18.65 -9.07
C PHE A 453 -7.23 18.34 -8.60
N ASP A 454 -8.24 18.72 -9.37
CA ASP A 454 -9.65 18.41 -9.04
C ASP A 454 -9.93 16.92 -9.27
N LEU A 455 -10.29 16.20 -8.20
CA LEU A 455 -10.63 14.78 -8.21
C LEU A 455 -12.13 14.51 -8.43
N THR A 456 -12.93 15.53 -8.69
CA THR A 456 -14.39 15.42 -8.77
C THR A 456 -14.96 15.69 -10.14
N THR A 457 -14.29 16.52 -10.93
CA THR A 457 -14.76 17.03 -12.21
C THR A 457 -13.85 16.59 -13.37
N VAL A 458 -14.43 16.05 -14.41
CA VAL A 458 -13.69 15.74 -15.65
C VAL A 458 -13.20 17.04 -16.27
N PRO A 459 -11.88 17.21 -16.51
CA PRO A 459 -11.35 18.43 -17.11
C PRO A 459 -11.98 18.71 -18.48
N ALA A 460 -12.39 19.94 -18.72
CA ALA A 460 -13.04 20.35 -19.98
C ALA A 460 -12.19 20.06 -21.22
N SER A 461 -10.87 20.13 -21.11
CA SER A 461 -9.93 19.79 -22.19
C SER A 461 -9.96 18.31 -22.60
N ALA A 462 -10.39 17.42 -21.70
CA ALA A 462 -10.47 15.98 -21.99
C ALA A 462 -11.73 15.60 -22.78
N THR A 463 -12.77 16.43 -22.78
CA THR A 463 -14.03 16.21 -23.51
C THR A 463 -13.96 16.65 -24.96
N ALA A 464 -13.02 17.49 -25.35
CA ALA A 464 -12.87 18.02 -26.72
C ALA A 464 -12.26 17.01 -27.71
N GLY A 465 -11.56 15.97 -27.23
CA GLY A 465 -10.93 14.95 -28.07
C GLY A 465 -11.82 13.76 -28.45
N ALA A 466 -13.05 13.67 -27.91
CA ALA A 466 -13.97 12.56 -28.18
C ALA A 466 -14.98 12.83 -29.33
N ARG A 467 -14.85 13.95 -30.03
CA ARG A 467 -15.66 14.32 -31.19
C ARG A 467 -14.76 14.56 -32.42
N GLY A 468 -14.11 13.51 -32.85
CA GLY A 468 -13.33 13.52 -34.10
C GLY A 468 -13.22 12.11 -34.65
#